data_04b06667c1ef67f58a6daff3b4f658ac
#
_entry.id   04b06667c1ef67f58a6daff3b4f658ac
#
_cell.length_a   1.000
_cell.length_b   1.000
_cell.length_c   1.000
_cell.angle_alpha   90.00
_cell.angle_beta   90.00
_cell.angle_gamma   90.00
#
_symmetry.space_group_name_H-M   'P 1'
#
loop_
_entity.id
_entity.type
_entity.pdbx_description
1 polymer ?
#
loop_
_entity_poly.entity_id
_entity_poly.type
_entity_poly.pdbx_seq_one_letter_code
_entity_poly.pdbx_strand_id
1 'polypeptide(L)'
;APAVDILMVGIPEKTPEGLKAGPLSNYIRDYFDRKFPEEEMQKLANSKVSKVPFDVQDNRHTTIRVEGLSAYYHRLLQLGHDPVLGFIFGVADILTGRMTTIDKTGNVVSQVMENYAGRKETEIFKALAKQIAHFKSDITTSMGLPAPFMSLFNLLQFGNIGEYDQIIAEIVQGMYYEGYDFIHFCSMSIPTMLVEVIVRMGYAFKRISEGHAIKDSIPVSLNREKYPKLATMLFLGHSAATAVNAGKVAFTENPMAINYPQWIAFTKYSYSQLKWAVMEKPTIRDAYVTGKIYEEMNAVFAEVDNTFEEYT
;
A
#
# COMPACT_ATOMS: atom_id res chain seq x y z
N ALA A 1 -9.36 12.03 -11.33
CA ALA A 1 -9.11 10.89 -10.45
C ALA A 1 -10.28 10.66 -9.48
N PRO A 2 -10.71 11.62 -8.61
CA PRO A 2 -11.81 11.40 -7.68
C PRO A 2 -13.13 11.01 -8.34
N ALA A 3 -13.49 11.60 -9.48
CA ALA A 3 -14.69 11.21 -10.22
C ALA A 3 -14.66 9.73 -10.66
N VAL A 4 -13.48 9.21 -11.03
CA VAL A 4 -13.32 7.79 -11.35
C VAL A 4 -13.55 6.93 -10.12
N ASP A 5 -13.05 7.33 -8.94
CA ASP A 5 -13.31 6.65 -7.68
C ASP A 5 -14.79 6.57 -7.33
N ILE A 6 -15.50 7.70 -7.46
CA ILE A 6 -16.92 7.79 -7.10
C ILE A 6 -17.81 7.06 -8.11
N LEU A 7 -17.62 7.30 -9.42
CA LEU A 7 -18.54 6.88 -10.45
C LEU A 7 -18.24 5.50 -11.03
N MET A 8 -16.97 5.07 -11.00
CA MET A 8 -16.54 3.87 -11.71
C MET A 8 -16.01 2.75 -10.80
N VAL A 9 -15.30 3.08 -9.71
CA VAL A 9 -14.87 2.08 -8.74
C VAL A 9 -16.05 1.60 -7.90
N GLY A 10 -16.80 2.53 -7.35
CA GLY A 10 -17.98 2.24 -6.52
C GLY A 10 -17.62 1.69 -5.13
N ILE A 11 -18.59 1.10 -4.48
CA ILE A 11 -18.48 0.45 -3.17
C ILE A 11 -18.73 -1.04 -3.39
N PRO A 12 -17.87 -1.94 -2.90
CA PRO A 12 -18.08 -3.37 -3.06
C PRO A 12 -19.26 -3.84 -2.20
N GLU A 13 -20.04 -4.74 -2.77
CA GLU A 13 -21.21 -5.34 -2.13
C GLU A 13 -21.28 -6.83 -2.47
N LYS A 14 -21.59 -7.63 -1.49
CA LYS A 14 -21.79 -9.06 -1.65
C LYS A 14 -23.23 -9.35 -2.07
N THR A 15 -23.37 -9.89 -3.27
CA THR A 15 -24.69 -10.27 -3.83
C THR A 15 -24.80 -11.79 -3.97
N PRO A 16 -26.01 -12.34 -4.17
CA PRO A 16 -26.18 -13.77 -4.44
C PRO A 16 -25.41 -14.24 -5.69
N GLU A 17 -25.12 -13.34 -6.63
CA GLU A 17 -24.39 -13.63 -7.87
C GLU A 17 -22.88 -13.41 -7.75
N GLY A 18 -22.39 -13.02 -6.56
CA GLY A 18 -20.98 -12.74 -6.27
C GLY A 18 -20.73 -11.32 -5.80
N LEU A 19 -19.47 -10.94 -5.77
CA LEU A 19 -19.04 -9.59 -5.38
C LEU A 19 -19.22 -8.62 -6.55
N LYS A 20 -19.96 -7.53 -6.32
CA LYS A 20 -20.19 -6.44 -7.29
C LYS A 20 -19.76 -5.10 -6.72
N ALA A 21 -19.40 -4.17 -7.58
CA ALA A 21 -19.09 -2.78 -7.24
C ALA A 21 -19.41 -1.87 -8.43
N GLY A 22 -18.67 -0.78 -8.63
CA GLY A 22 -18.83 0.05 -9.82
C GLY A 22 -18.32 -0.62 -11.11
N PRO A 23 -18.63 0.00 -12.29
CA PRO A 23 -18.30 -0.59 -13.60
C PRO A 23 -16.85 -0.98 -13.80
N LEU A 24 -15.91 -0.14 -13.32
CA LEU A 24 -14.47 -0.43 -13.41
C LEU A 24 -14.08 -1.61 -12.52
N SER A 25 -14.59 -1.67 -11.30
CA SER A 25 -14.31 -2.78 -10.39
C SER A 25 -14.85 -4.10 -10.92
N ASN A 26 -16.05 -4.10 -11.48
CA ASN A 26 -16.63 -5.27 -12.11
C ASN A 26 -15.80 -5.72 -13.33
N TYR A 27 -15.38 -4.78 -14.20
CA TYR A 27 -14.51 -5.09 -15.33
C TYR A 27 -13.17 -5.70 -14.91
N ILE A 28 -12.55 -5.17 -13.84
CA ILE A 28 -11.29 -5.71 -13.30
C ILE A 28 -11.51 -7.10 -12.72
N ARG A 29 -12.60 -7.33 -11.98
CA ARG A 29 -12.96 -8.64 -11.43
C ARG A 29 -13.16 -9.66 -12.55
N ASP A 30 -13.97 -9.33 -13.55
CA ASP A 30 -14.19 -10.18 -14.73
C ASP A 30 -12.87 -10.50 -15.48
N TYR A 31 -11.94 -9.54 -15.52
CA TYR A 31 -10.62 -9.78 -16.11
C TYR A 31 -9.82 -10.80 -15.31
N PHE A 32 -9.80 -10.70 -13.97
CA PHE A 32 -9.13 -11.65 -13.10
C PHE A 32 -9.78 -13.04 -13.20
N ASP A 33 -11.09 -13.14 -13.19
CA ASP A 33 -11.82 -14.42 -13.29
C ASP A 33 -11.53 -15.13 -14.62
N ARG A 34 -11.43 -14.38 -15.73
CA ARG A 34 -11.04 -14.94 -17.03
C ARG A 34 -9.57 -15.36 -17.07
N LYS A 35 -8.67 -14.65 -16.38
CA LYS A 35 -7.22 -14.97 -16.36
C LYS A 35 -6.87 -16.06 -15.38
N PHE A 36 -7.65 -16.21 -14.34
CA PHE A 36 -7.47 -17.16 -13.25
C PHE A 36 -8.80 -17.90 -12.99
N PRO A 37 -9.24 -18.75 -13.93
CA PRO A 37 -10.50 -19.47 -13.78
C PRO A 37 -10.52 -20.28 -12.48
N GLU A 38 -11.63 -20.25 -11.75
CA GLU A 38 -11.76 -20.87 -10.43
C GLU A 38 -11.38 -22.35 -10.46
N GLU A 39 -11.81 -23.09 -11.48
CA GLU A 39 -11.49 -24.53 -11.62
C GLU A 39 -9.97 -24.79 -11.72
N GLU A 40 -9.25 -23.94 -12.47
CA GLU A 40 -7.78 -24.05 -12.59
C GLU A 40 -7.10 -23.66 -11.29
N MET A 41 -7.61 -22.63 -10.61
CA MET A 41 -7.06 -22.17 -9.33
C MET A 41 -7.30 -23.21 -8.23
N GLN A 42 -8.43 -23.86 -8.20
CA GLN A 42 -8.69 -25.00 -7.29
C GLN A 42 -7.76 -26.19 -7.56
N LYS A 43 -7.49 -26.52 -8.84
CA LYS A 43 -6.49 -27.56 -9.18
C LYS A 43 -5.10 -27.15 -8.69
N LEU A 44 -4.72 -25.87 -8.86
CA LEU A 44 -3.45 -25.36 -8.35
C LEU A 44 -3.40 -25.41 -6.82
N ALA A 45 -4.43 -24.94 -6.13
CA ALA A 45 -4.52 -24.97 -4.66
C ALA A 45 -4.37 -26.38 -4.07
N ASN A 46 -4.83 -27.39 -4.78
CA ASN A 46 -4.69 -28.79 -4.39
C ASN A 46 -3.31 -29.38 -4.72
N SER A 47 -2.49 -28.70 -5.49
CA SER A 47 -1.17 -29.18 -5.88
C SER A 47 -0.13 -29.00 -4.75
N LYS A 48 0.93 -29.82 -4.76
CA LYS A 48 2.05 -29.66 -3.80
C LYS A 48 2.80 -28.33 -3.97
N VAL A 49 2.73 -27.74 -5.15
CA VAL A 49 3.46 -26.50 -5.51
C VAL A 49 2.91 -25.28 -4.76
N SER A 50 1.61 -25.25 -4.48
CA SER A 50 0.95 -24.11 -3.81
C SER A 50 0.64 -24.37 -2.33
N LYS A 51 0.71 -25.63 -1.85
CA LYS A 51 0.42 -25.94 -0.44
C LYS A 51 1.52 -25.43 0.47
N VAL A 52 1.19 -24.49 1.36
CA VAL A 52 2.11 -23.84 2.30
C VAL A 52 1.81 -24.26 3.75
N PRO A 53 2.79 -24.15 4.67
CA PRO A 53 2.59 -24.52 6.07
C PRO A 53 1.56 -23.66 6.80
N PHE A 54 1.49 -22.39 6.45
CA PHE A 54 0.65 -21.40 7.13
C PHE A 54 -0.81 -21.40 6.68
N ASP A 55 -1.19 -22.03 5.57
CA ASP A 55 -2.59 -22.10 5.11
C ASP A 55 -3.40 -23.04 6.00
N VAL A 56 -3.85 -22.54 7.14
CA VAL A 56 -4.58 -23.24 8.19
C VAL A 56 -5.89 -22.55 8.46
N GLN A 57 -6.99 -23.24 8.27
CA GLN A 57 -8.34 -22.65 8.30
C GLN A 57 -9.04 -22.73 9.66
N ASP A 58 -8.49 -23.46 10.63
CA ASP A 58 -9.08 -23.60 11.97
C ASP A 58 -8.03 -24.02 13.03
N ASN A 59 -8.42 -24.00 14.29
CA ASN A 59 -7.53 -24.30 15.42
C ASN A 59 -7.32 -25.80 15.70
N ARG A 60 -7.79 -26.72 14.87
CA ARG A 60 -7.62 -28.17 15.11
C ARG A 60 -6.15 -28.63 15.00
N HIS A 61 -5.35 -27.87 14.25
CA HIS A 61 -3.95 -28.20 14.00
C HIS A 61 -2.97 -27.17 14.57
N THR A 62 -3.46 -26.24 15.40
CA THR A 62 -2.62 -25.23 16.07
C THR A 62 -2.28 -25.69 17.48
N THR A 63 -1.05 -25.42 17.94
CA THR A 63 -0.63 -25.63 19.34
C THR A 63 -1.00 -24.42 20.19
N ILE A 64 -0.91 -23.22 19.61
CA ILE A 64 -1.35 -21.98 20.23
C ILE A 64 -2.66 -21.58 19.53
N ARG A 65 -3.72 -21.41 20.31
CA ARG A 65 -5.01 -20.97 19.78
C ARG A 65 -4.88 -19.59 19.15
N VAL A 66 -5.42 -19.43 17.95
CA VAL A 66 -5.50 -18.16 17.23
C VAL A 66 -6.95 -17.70 17.26
N GLU A 67 -7.24 -16.60 17.94
CA GLU A 67 -8.59 -16.09 18.05
C GLU A 67 -9.11 -15.59 16.70
N GLY A 68 -10.32 -15.99 16.34
CA GLY A 68 -10.96 -15.64 15.05
C GLY A 68 -10.52 -16.51 13.86
N LEU A 69 -9.60 -17.47 14.03
CA LEU A 69 -9.17 -18.35 12.94
C LEU A 69 -10.32 -19.20 12.44
N SER A 70 -10.67 -19.02 11.19
CA SER A 70 -11.77 -19.72 10.51
C SER A 70 -11.53 -19.73 8.99
N ALA A 71 -12.30 -20.51 8.26
CA ALA A 71 -12.25 -20.55 6.81
C ALA A 71 -12.49 -19.16 6.16
N TYR A 72 -13.24 -18.27 6.82
CA TYR A 72 -13.53 -16.91 6.33
C TYR A 72 -12.40 -15.91 6.58
N TYR A 73 -11.67 -16.04 7.71
CA TYR A 73 -10.72 -15.03 8.15
C TYR A 73 -9.26 -15.48 8.14
N HIS A 74 -8.97 -16.77 7.86
CA HIS A 74 -7.59 -17.27 7.91
C HIS A 74 -6.63 -16.46 7.05
N ARG A 75 -7.06 -16.05 5.83
CA ARG A 75 -6.22 -15.25 4.93
C ARG A 75 -5.98 -13.83 5.44
N LEU A 76 -6.96 -13.22 6.11
CA LEU A 76 -6.78 -11.91 6.72
C LEU A 76 -5.87 -11.96 7.95
N LEU A 77 -5.91 -13.04 8.74
CA LEU A 77 -5.15 -13.15 9.97
C LEU A 77 -3.70 -13.59 9.73
N GLN A 78 -3.46 -14.43 8.73
CA GLN A 78 -2.15 -15.02 8.43
C GLN A 78 -1.33 -14.11 7.53
N LEU A 79 -0.19 -13.62 8.02
CA LEU A 79 0.66 -12.67 7.28
C LEU A 79 1.19 -13.23 5.95
N GLY A 80 1.25 -14.56 5.82
CA GLY A 80 1.63 -15.22 4.59
C GLY A 80 0.68 -15.01 3.41
N HIS A 81 -0.59 -14.66 3.65
CA HIS A 81 -1.58 -14.36 2.60
C HIS A 81 -1.62 -12.89 2.20
N ASP A 82 -0.98 -11.99 2.95
CA ASP A 82 -0.91 -10.59 2.56
C ASP A 82 -0.08 -10.41 1.29
N PRO A 83 -0.57 -9.72 0.24
CA PRO A 83 0.11 -9.61 -1.05
C PRO A 83 1.50 -8.96 -1.00
N VAL A 84 1.84 -8.24 0.07
CA VAL A 84 3.15 -7.62 0.26
C VAL A 84 3.92 -8.30 1.39
N LEU A 85 3.31 -8.40 2.58
CA LEU A 85 3.95 -9.01 3.75
C LEU A 85 4.24 -10.50 3.54
N GLY A 86 3.45 -11.20 2.74
CA GLY A 86 3.64 -12.61 2.43
C GLY A 86 4.95 -12.91 1.70
N PHE A 87 5.55 -11.97 0.99
CA PHE A 87 6.90 -12.15 0.45
C PHE A 87 7.98 -12.18 1.55
N ILE A 88 7.70 -11.66 2.73
CA ILE A 88 8.60 -11.71 3.88
C ILE A 88 8.17 -12.84 4.83
N PHE A 89 6.98 -12.71 5.40
CA PHE A 89 6.49 -13.66 6.42
C PHE A 89 6.11 -15.02 5.82
N GLY A 90 5.43 -15.05 4.67
CA GLY A 90 5.04 -16.29 4.02
C GLY A 90 6.24 -17.10 3.54
N VAL A 91 7.25 -16.45 2.94
CA VAL A 91 8.51 -17.12 2.55
C VAL A 91 9.25 -17.63 3.79
N ALA A 92 9.35 -16.83 4.86
CA ALA A 92 9.95 -17.27 6.13
C ALA A 92 9.17 -18.45 6.74
N ASP A 93 7.86 -18.41 6.74
CA ASP A 93 7.00 -19.49 7.23
C ASP A 93 7.14 -20.78 6.40
N ILE A 94 7.27 -20.67 5.08
CA ILE A 94 7.55 -21.83 4.21
C ILE A 94 8.92 -22.44 4.53
N LEU A 95 9.95 -21.62 4.74
CA LEU A 95 11.31 -22.11 5.06
C LEU A 95 11.39 -22.74 6.46
N THR A 96 10.63 -22.23 7.41
CA THR A 96 10.71 -22.66 8.81
C THR A 96 9.63 -23.67 9.22
N GLY A 97 8.62 -23.90 8.36
CA GLY A 97 7.47 -24.74 8.67
C GLY A 97 6.53 -24.12 9.70
N ARG A 98 6.45 -22.79 9.75
CA ARG A 98 5.66 -22.03 10.73
C ARG A 98 4.40 -21.45 10.12
N MET A 99 3.57 -20.89 10.97
CA MET A 99 2.46 -20.00 10.64
C MET A 99 2.59 -18.76 11.52
N THR A 100 2.66 -17.59 10.88
CA THR A 100 2.71 -16.29 11.57
C THR A 100 1.41 -15.53 11.32
N THR A 101 0.72 -15.17 12.41
CA THR A 101 -0.61 -14.55 12.40
C THR A 101 -0.65 -13.32 13.28
N ILE A 102 -1.58 -12.41 12.96
CA ILE A 102 -2.10 -11.42 13.92
C ILE A 102 -3.56 -11.82 14.13
N ASP A 103 -3.87 -12.30 15.31
CA ASP A 103 -5.20 -12.81 15.64
C ASP A 103 -6.25 -11.68 15.74
N LYS A 104 -7.51 -12.04 15.89
CA LYS A 104 -8.64 -11.10 15.97
C LYS A 104 -8.50 -10.10 17.13
N THR A 105 -7.77 -10.45 18.18
CA THR A 105 -7.55 -9.64 19.39
C THR A 105 -6.21 -8.89 19.37
N GLY A 106 -5.50 -8.90 18.23
CA GLY A 106 -4.24 -8.16 18.04
C GLY A 106 -2.98 -8.87 18.53
N ASN A 107 -3.07 -10.14 18.94
CA ASN A 107 -1.90 -10.89 19.35
C ASN A 107 -1.12 -11.41 18.15
N VAL A 108 0.19 -11.19 18.13
CA VAL A 108 1.08 -11.78 17.13
C VAL A 108 1.48 -13.18 17.58
N VAL A 109 1.05 -14.19 16.84
CA VAL A 109 1.31 -15.60 17.13
C VAL A 109 2.14 -16.22 16.01
N SER A 110 3.28 -16.81 16.36
CA SER A 110 4.09 -17.60 15.42
C SER A 110 4.35 -18.98 15.99
N GLN A 111 3.91 -20.04 15.30
CA GLN A 111 3.99 -21.41 15.77
C GLN A 111 4.40 -22.38 14.67
N VAL A 112 5.06 -23.47 15.04
CA VAL A 112 5.43 -24.55 14.12
C VAL A 112 4.19 -25.37 13.77
N MET A 113 4.04 -25.67 12.48
CA MET A 113 2.91 -26.44 11.96
C MET A 113 3.32 -27.88 11.65
N GLU A 114 3.42 -28.72 12.69
CA GLU A 114 3.92 -30.10 12.57
C GLU A 114 3.14 -30.93 11.57
N ASN A 115 1.80 -30.81 11.56
CA ASN A 115 0.93 -31.53 10.63
C ASN A 115 1.12 -31.11 9.17
N TYR A 116 1.79 -29.98 8.93
CA TYR A 116 2.10 -29.44 7.60
C TYR A 116 3.61 -29.44 7.28
N ALA A 117 4.42 -30.17 8.05
CA ALA A 117 5.87 -30.26 7.86
C ALA A 117 6.28 -30.63 6.42
N GLY A 118 5.49 -31.47 5.75
CA GLY A 118 5.72 -31.81 4.33
C GLY A 118 5.46 -30.69 3.32
N ARG A 119 4.97 -29.53 3.78
CA ARG A 119 4.76 -28.33 2.94
C ARG A 119 5.94 -27.34 3.00
N LYS A 120 6.91 -27.59 3.87
CA LYS A 120 8.12 -26.80 4.05
C LYS A 120 9.05 -26.92 2.83
N GLU A 121 9.79 -25.85 2.55
CA GLU A 121 10.91 -25.83 1.60
C GLU A 121 12.21 -25.51 2.31
N THR A 122 13.34 -25.95 1.74
CA THR A 122 14.67 -25.69 2.33
C THR A 122 15.44 -24.62 1.55
N GLU A 123 14.98 -24.29 0.34
CA GLU A 123 15.64 -23.34 -0.55
C GLU A 123 14.77 -22.10 -0.74
N ILE A 124 15.37 -20.91 -0.63
CA ILE A 124 14.67 -19.64 -0.69
C ILE A 124 13.94 -19.43 -2.04
N PHE A 125 14.54 -19.83 -3.16
CA PHE A 125 13.90 -19.68 -4.48
C PHE A 125 12.70 -20.60 -4.64
N LYS A 126 12.77 -21.82 -4.08
CA LYS A 126 11.62 -22.74 -4.07
C LYS A 126 10.52 -22.22 -3.16
N ALA A 127 10.87 -21.67 -1.98
CA ALA A 127 9.91 -21.04 -1.09
C ALA A 127 9.23 -19.85 -1.75
N LEU A 128 9.98 -18.99 -2.44
CA LEU A 128 9.44 -17.85 -3.17
C LEU A 128 8.51 -18.31 -4.33
N ALA A 129 8.92 -19.31 -5.11
CA ALA A 129 8.08 -19.85 -6.17
C ALA A 129 6.79 -20.47 -5.62
N LYS A 130 6.87 -21.16 -4.48
CA LYS A 130 5.72 -21.71 -3.78
C LYS A 130 4.78 -20.62 -3.26
N GLN A 131 5.33 -19.54 -2.70
CA GLN A 131 4.56 -18.37 -2.26
C GLN A 131 3.79 -17.72 -3.42
N ILE A 132 4.44 -17.55 -4.58
CA ILE A 132 3.80 -17.02 -5.79
C ILE A 132 2.71 -17.96 -6.29
N ALA A 133 2.95 -19.26 -6.31
CA ALA A 133 1.96 -20.25 -6.70
C ALA A 133 0.74 -20.27 -5.75
N HIS A 134 0.99 -20.12 -4.45
CA HIS A 134 -0.06 -20.00 -3.44
C HIS A 134 -0.89 -18.73 -3.63
N PHE A 135 -0.27 -17.56 -3.77
CA PHE A 135 -0.98 -16.33 -4.10
C PHE A 135 -1.85 -16.48 -5.36
N LYS A 136 -1.27 -17.05 -6.43
CA LYS A 136 -2.01 -17.29 -7.66
C LYS A 136 -3.25 -18.14 -7.41
N SER A 137 -3.15 -19.20 -6.60
CA SER A 137 -4.28 -20.09 -6.30
C SER A 137 -5.40 -19.39 -5.51
N ASP A 138 -5.08 -18.32 -4.80
CA ASP A 138 -6.02 -17.65 -3.92
C ASP A 138 -6.67 -16.39 -4.51
N ILE A 139 -6.18 -15.88 -5.64
CA ILE A 139 -6.62 -14.59 -6.20
C ILE A 139 -8.13 -14.54 -6.45
N THR A 140 -8.70 -15.56 -7.11
CA THR A 140 -10.11 -15.59 -7.54
C THR A 140 -10.98 -16.56 -6.74
N THR A 141 -10.41 -17.20 -5.71
CA THR A 141 -11.20 -18.09 -4.84
C THR A 141 -12.11 -17.28 -3.92
N SER A 142 -13.19 -17.90 -3.46
CA SER A 142 -14.08 -17.34 -2.43
C SER A 142 -13.26 -16.85 -1.23
N MET A 143 -13.53 -15.66 -0.72
CA MET A 143 -12.70 -14.99 0.28
C MET A 143 -11.24 -14.86 -0.19
N GLY A 144 -11.02 -14.27 -1.37
CA GLY A 144 -9.71 -14.10 -2.00
C GLY A 144 -8.64 -13.44 -1.11
N LEU A 145 -7.48 -13.12 -1.69
CA LEU A 145 -6.41 -12.45 -0.93
C LEU A 145 -6.91 -11.14 -0.31
N PRO A 146 -6.49 -10.77 0.92
CA PRO A 146 -6.80 -9.47 1.49
C PRO A 146 -6.12 -8.34 0.69
N ALA A 147 -6.57 -7.11 0.86
CA ALA A 147 -5.82 -5.96 0.38
C ALA A 147 -4.46 -5.87 1.12
N PRO A 148 -3.40 -5.35 0.45
CA PRO A 148 -2.07 -5.25 1.06
C PRO A 148 -2.09 -4.54 2.42
N PHE A 149 -1.35 -5.09 3.39
CA PHE A 149 -1.25 -4.61 4.78
C PHE A 149 -2.53 -4.67 5.60
N MET A 150 -3.61 -5.25 5.07
CA MET A 150 -4.89 -5.30 5.76
C MET A 150 -4.82 -6.12 7.07
N SER A 151 -3.97 -7.13 7.10
CA SER A 151 -3.68 -7.94 8.31
C SER A 151 -3.20 -7.10 9.50
N LEU A 152 -2.46 -5.99 9.23
CA LEU A 152 -1.90 -5.14 10.29
C LEU A 152 -2.98 -4.36 11.07
N PHE A 153 -4.15 -4.15 10.48
CA PHE A 153 -5.25 -3.48 11.18
C PHE A 153 -5.75 -4.27 12.39
N ASN A 154 -5.52 -5.58 12.45
CA ASN A 154 -5.81 -6.36 13.64
C ASN A 154 -5.00 -5.92 14.88
N LEU A 155 -3.88 -5.19 14.70
CA LEU A 155 -3.14 -4.57 15.81
C LEU A 155 -3.87 -3.34 16.41
N LEU A 156 -4.85 -2.78 15.70
CA LEU A 156 -5.55 -1.56 16.11
C LEU A 156 -6.80 -1.91 16.94
N GLN A 157 -6.56 -2.35 18.18
CA GLN A 157 -7.59 -2.74 19.14
C GLN A 157 -8.14 -1.55 19.94
N PHE A 158 -8.27 -0.38 19.28
CA PHE A 158 -8.73 0.86 19.90
C PHE A 158 -9.63 1.66 18.94
N GLY A 159 -10.30 2.66 19.48
CA GLY A 159 -11.14 3.57 18.70
C GLY A 159 -12.54 2.97 18.52
N ASN A 160 -13.49 3.43 19.31
CA ASN A 160 -14.90 3.11 19.12
C ASN A 160 -15.47 4.03 18.05
N ILE A 161 -15.84 3.46 16.92
CA ILE A 161 -16.30 4.19 15.73
C ILE A 161 -17.71 3.75 15.38
N GLY A 162 -18.56 4.73 15.10
CA GLY A 162 -19.95 4.52 14.69
C GLY A 162 -20.90 4.17 15.81
N GLU A 163 -22.17 3.94 15.45
CA GLU A 163 -23.25 3.62 16.39
C GLU A 163 -23.11 2.24 17.08
N TYR A 164 -22.37 1.33 16.47
CA TYR A 164 -22.17 -0.04 16.97
C TYR A 164 -20.94 -0.20 17.86
N ASP A 165 -20.26 0.90 18.20
CA ASP A 165 -19.11 0.91 19.11
C ASP A 165 -17.98 -0.06 18.67
N GLN A 166 -17.78 -0.20 17.37
CA GLN A 166 -16.80 -1.13 16.80
C GLN A 166 -15.39 -0.54 16.81
N ILE A 167 -14.40 -1.37 17.13
CA ILE A 167 -12.98 -1.01 16.98
C ILE A 167 -12.54 -1.10 15.51
N ILE A 168 -11.43 -0.42 15.17
CA ILE A 168 -10.90 -0.37 13.80
C ILE A 168 -10.68 -1.78 13.23
N ALA A 169 -10.13 -2.70 14.03
CA ALA A 169 -9.90 -4.09 13.62
C ALA A 169 -11.19 -4.80 13.20
N GLU A 170 -12.29 -4.62 13.92
CA GLU A 170 -13.59 -5.22 13.60
C GLU A 170 -14.19 -4.66 12.31
N ILE A 171 -14.08 -3.33 12.12
CA ILE A 171 -14.52 -2.68 10.87
C ILE A 171 -13.76 -3.26 9.68
N VAL A 172 -12.43 -3.39 9.76
CA VAL A 172 -11.60 -3.91 8.67
C VAL A 172 -11.89 -5.41 8.41
N GLN A 173 -12.14 -6.20 9.45
CA GLN A 173 -12.57 -7.59 9.29
C GLN A 173 -13.92 -7.70 8.57
N GLY A 174 -14.87 -6.83 8.92
CA GLY A 174 -16.15 -6.71 8.23
C GLY A 174 -15.98 -6.31 6.77
N MET A 175 -15.14 -5.30 6.48
CA MET A 175 -14.83 -4.87 5.12
C MET A 175 -14.29 -6.04 4.27
N TYR A 176 -13.32 -6.80 4.79
CA TYR A 176 -12.78 -7.97 4.09
C TYR A 176 -13.87 -9.01 3.81
N TYR A 177 -14.71 -9.30 4.79
CA TYR A 177 -15.82 -10.26 4.65
C TYR A 177 -16.82 -9.83 3.56
N GLU A 178 -17.08 -8.53 3.42
CA GLU A 178 -17.99 -7.94 2.43
C GLU A 178 -17.35 -7.71 1.05
N GLY A 179 -16.12 -8.16 0.84
CA GLY A 179 -15.47 -8.16 -0.49
C GLY A 179 -14.46 -7.04 -0.73
N TYR A 180 -13.96 -6.41 0.31
CA TYR A 180 -12.83 -5.49 0.23
C TYR A 180 -11.51 -6.28 0.12
N ASP A 181 -11.35 -6.96 -1.00
CA ASP A 181 -10.27 -7.89 -1.29
C ASP A 181 -9.15 -7.25 -2.15
N PHE A 182 -8.16 -8.05 -2.52
CA PHE A 182 -7.05 -7.63 -3.38
C PHE A 182 -7.51 -7.15 -4.75
N ILE A 183 -8.52 -7.77 -5.35
CA ILE A 183 -9.04 -7.39 -6.68
C ILE A 183 -9.70 -6.00 -6.60
N HIS A 184 -10.49 -5.74 -5.56
CA HIS A 184 -11.06 -4.42 -5.32
C HIS A 184 -9.97 -3.38 -5.04
N PHE A 185 -8.92 -3.74 -4.29
CA PHE A 185 -7.74 -2.88 -4.09
C PHE A 185 -7.08 -2.50 -5.42
N CYS A 186 -6.92 -3.44 -6.35
CA CYS A 186 -6.40 -3.15 -7.70
C CYS A 186 -7.29 -2.12 -8.43
N SER A 187 -8.60 -2.24 -8.32
CA SER A 187 -9.54 -1.30 -8.94
C SER A 187 -9.42 0.10 -8.34
N MET A 188 -9.34 0.22 -7.02
CA MET A 188 -9.13 1.49 -6.31
C MET A 188 -7.75 2.11 -6.56
N SER A 189 -6.77 1.31 -6.96
CA SER A 189 -5.43 1.81 -7.30
C SER A 189 -5.43 2.64 -8.58
N ILE A 190 -6.37 2.42 -9.50
CA ILE A 190 -6.45 3.14 -10.77
C ILE A 190 -6.67 4.65 -10.58
N PRO A 191 -7.70 5.13 -9.85
CA PRO A 191 -7.83 6.56 -9.57
C PRO A 191 -6.62 7.15 -8.82
N THR A 192 -5.99 6.39 -7.92
CA THR A 192 -4.77 6.81 -7.23
C THR A 192 -3.60 7.00 -8.21
N MET A 193 -3.40 6.06 -9.13
CA MET A 193 -2.40 6.18 -10.20
C MET A 193 -2.70 7.35 -11.15
N LEU A 194 -3.96 7.65 -11.42
CA LEU A 194 -4.35 8.82 -12.23
C LEU A 194 -3.93 10.15 -11.59
N VAL A 195 -3.96 10.27 -10.26
CA VAL A 195 -3.40 11.46 -9.58
C VAL A 195 -1.92 11.60 -9.90
N GLU A 196 -1.14 10.52 -9.77
CA GLU A 196 0.29 10.51 -10.10
C GLU A 196 0.53 10.94 -11.55
N VAL A 197 -0.16 10.32 -12.50
CA VAL A 197 0.00 10.59 -13.93
C VAL A 197 -0.33 12.05 -14.26
N ILE A 198 -1.49 12.55 -13.80
CA ILE A 198 -1.94 13.93 -14.08
C ILE A 198 -0.94 14.94 -13.51
N VAL A 199 -0.49 14.77 -12.27
CA VAL A 199 0.46 15.70 -11.64
C VAL A 199 1.81 15.66 -12.34
N ARG A 200 2.33 14.48 -12.69
CA ARG A 200 3.61 14.32 -13.38
C ARG A 200 3.56 14.87 -14.80
N MET A 201 2.47 14.65 -15.52
CA MET A 201 2.27 15.25 -16.85
C MET A 201 2.20 16.77 -16.77
N GLY A 202 1.39 17.31 -15.86
CA GLY A 202 1.30 18.77 -15.65
C GLY A 202 2.66 19.39 -15.30
N TYR A 203 3.44 18.70 -14.45
CA TYR A 203 4.79 19.12 -14.12
C TYR A 203 5.73 19.10 -15.34
N ALA A 204 5.69 18.03 -16.14
CA ALA A 204 6.51 17.91 -17.36
C ALA A 204 6.16 19.00 -18.38
N PHE A 205 4.88 19.23 -18.65
CA PHE A 205 4.42 20.30 -19.54
C PHE A 205 4.89 21.68 -19.07
N LYS A 206 4.80 21.96 -17.77
CA LYS A 206 5.31 23.21 -17.21
C LYS A 206 6.80 23.38 -17.47
N ARG A 207 7.62 22.37 -17.20
CA ARG A 207 9.07 22.43 -17.44
C ARG A 207 9.41 22.62 -18.92
N ILE A 208 8.71 21.94 -19.81
CA ILE A 208 8.89 22.12 -21.26
C ILE A 208 8.55 23.57 -21.66
N SER A 209 7.46 24.14 -21.13
CA SER A 209 7.08 25.53 -21.37
C SER A 209 8.08 26.55 -20.80
N GLU A 210 8.85 26.18 -19.79
CA GLU A 210 9.95 26.94 -19.20
C GLU A 210 11.27 26.78 -19.98
N GLY A 211 11.28 26.04 -21.11
CA GLY A 211 12.43 25.87 -22.00
C GLY A 211 13.36 24.69 -21.68
N HIS A 212 12.98 23.82 -20.75
CA HIS A 212 13.76 22.62 -20.45
C HIS A 212 13.58 21.54 -21.54
N ALA A 213 14.64 20.76 -21.79
CA ALA A 213 14.58 19.64 -22.74
C ALA A 213 13.55 18.58 -22.28
N ILE A 214 12.87 17.93 -23.22
CA ILE A 214 11.81 16.94 -22.93
C ILE A 214 12.32 15.83 -21.99
N LYS A 215 13.52 15.26 -22.26
CA LYS A 215 14.12 14.19 -21.45
C LYS A 215 14.38 14.59 -19.99
N ASP A 216 14.64 15.88 -19.73
CA ASP A 216 14.91 16.41 -18.39
C ASP A 216 13.64 16.91 -17.70
N SER A 217 12.54 16.99 -18.43
CA SER A 217 11.24 17.43 -17.95
C SER A 217 10.37 16.27 -17.46
N ILE A 218 10.61 15.03 -17.92
CA ILE A 218 9.85 13.86 -17.50
C ILE A 218 10.30 13.42 -16.10
N PRO A 219 9.44 13.54 -15.06
CA PRO A 219 9.83 13.30 -13.69
C PRO A 219 9.72 11.79 -13.35
N VAL A 220 10.84 11.08 -13.45
CA VAL A 220 10.93 9.63 -13.14
C VAL A 220 11.23 9.33 -11.66
N SER A 221 11.65 10.33 -10.89
CA SER A 221 12.00 10.19 -9.47
C SER A 221 11.43 11.35 -8.64
N LEU A 222 11.52 11.23 -7.31
CA LEU A 222 11.16 12.30 -6.36
C LEU A 222 12.37 13.13 -5.89
N ASN A 223 13.49 13.07 -6.61
CA ASN A 223 14.66 13.87 -6.28
C ASN A 223 14.32 15.36 -6.40
N ARG A 224 14.39 16.10 -5.29
CA ARG A 224 14.00 17.51 -5.21
C ARG A 224 15.00 18.45 -5.87
N GLU A 225 16.26 18.05 -6.00
CA GLU A 225 17.26 18.83 -6.72
C GLU A 225 16.97 18.82 -8.22
N LYS A 226 16.66 17.62 -8.76
CA LYS A 226 16.34 17.45 -10.18
C LYS A 226 14.94 17.92 -10.54
N TYR A 227 13.96 17.63 -9.66
CA TYR A 227 12.55 17.96 -9.88
C TYR A 227 11.98 18.76 -8.69
N PRO A 228 12.40 20.04 -8.56
CA PRO A 228 11.91 20.90 -7.49
C PRO A 228 10.38 21.04 -7.56
N LYS A 229 9.71 21.11 -6.41
CA LYS A 229 8.25 21.22 -6.27
C LYS A 229 7.42 19.98 -6.66
N LEU A 230 7.95 19.00 -7.41
CA LEU A 230 7.18 17.81 -7.79
C LEU A 230 6.57 17.07 -6.57
N ALA A 231 7.40 16.81 -5.55
CA ALA A 231 6.93 16.12 -4.34
C ALA A 231 5.83 16.91 -3.62
N THR A 232 5.91 18.23 -3.61
CA THR A 232 4.87 19.10 -3.05
C THR A 232 3.59 19.07 -3.89
N MET A 233 3.70 19.08 -5.22
CA MET A 233 2.54 18.95 -6.12
C MET A 233 1.84 17.60 -5.97
N LEU A 234 2.61 16.50 -5.82
CA LEU A 234 2.05 15.17 -5.56
C LEU A 234 1.37 15.12 -4.19
N PHE A 235 1.99 15.68 -3.16
CA PHE A 235 1.36 15.80 -1.84
C PHE A 235 0.02 16.54 -1.92
N LEU A 236 -0.04 17.70 -2.56
CA LEU A 236 -1.28 18.47 -2.73
C LEU A 236 -2.33 17.72 -3.56
N GLY A 237 -1.92 17.07 -4.65
CA GLY A 237 -2.80 16.25 -5.48
C GLY A 237 -3.43 15.09 -4.71
N HIS A 238 -2.62 14.35 -3.96
CA HIS A 238 -3.11 13.26 -3.11
C HIS A 238 -3.93 13.77 -1.91
N SER A 239 -3.57 14.92 -1.31
CA SER A 239 -4.36 15.55 -0.26
C SER A 239 -5.77 15.89 -0.74
N ALA A 240 -5.88 16.53 -1.91
CA ALA A 240 -7.17 16.88 -2.49
C ALA A 240 -8.01 15.62 -2.83
N ALA A 241 -7.39 14.59 -3.43
CA ALA A 241 -8.07 13.35 -3.74
C ALA A 241 -8.53 12.60 -2.48
N THR A 242 -7.72 12.59 -1.43
CA THR A 242 -8.06 11.98 -0.14
C THR A 242 -9.18 12.74 0.57
N ALA A 243 -9.17 14.07 0.52
CA ALA A 243 -10.26 14.88 1.08
C ALA A 243 -11.61 14.59 0.40
N VAL A 244 -11.62 14.42 -0.93
CA VAL A 244 -12.83 14.01 -1.66
C VAL A 244 -13.27 12.60 -1.26
N ASN A 245 -12.34 11.65 -1.10
CA ASN A 245 -12.68 10.31 -0.64
C ASN A 245 -13.18 10.31 0.81
N ALA A 246 -12.59 11.11 1.70
CA ALA A 246 -13.12 11.30 3.06
C ALA A 246 -14.56 11.84 3.03
N GLY A 247 -14.85 12.80 2.15
CA GLY A 247 -16.21 13.29 1.92
C GLY A 247 -17.17 12.19 1.42
N LYS A 248 -16.71 11.30 0.51
CA LYS A 248 -17.48 10.13 0.06
C LYS A 248 -17.82 9.20 1.23
N VAL A 249 -16.84 8.87 2.09
CA VAL A 249 -17.05 8.02 3.26
C VAL A 249 -18.03 8.67 4.24
N ALA A 250 -17.84 9.96 4.54
CA ALA A 250 -18.74 10.70 5.44
C ALA A 250 -20.18 10.80 4.90
N PHE A 251 -20.33 11.01 3.58
CA PHE A 251 -21.66 11.11 2.96
C PHE A 251 -22.39 9.76 2.91
N THR A 252 -21.66 8.67 2.69
CA THR A 252 -22.23 7.33 2.60
C THR A 252 -22.35 6.63 3.94
N GLU A 253 -21.70 7.17 4.98
CA GLU A 253 -21.58 6.54 6.31
C GLU A 253 -21.09 5.08 6.24
N ASN A 254 -20.38 4.75 5.16
CA ASN A 254 -19.97 3.38 4.87
C ASN A 254 -18.43 3.27 4.77
N PRO A 255 -17.77 2.52 5.67
CA PRO A 255 -16.32 2.33 5.63
C PRO A 255 -15.84 1.63 4.34
N MET A 256 -16.70 0.87 3.65
CA MET A 256 -16.40 0.25 2.36
C MET A 256 -16.15 1.28 1.24
N ALA A 257 -16.55 2.55 1.44
CA ALA A 257 -16.32 3.66 0.51
C ALA A 257 -14.89 4.22 0.56
N ILE A 258 -14.07 3.80 1.53
CA ILE A 258 -12.66 4.19 1.67
C ILE A 258 -11.87 3.75 0.42
N ASN A 259 -11.13 4.65 -0.20
CA ASN A 259 -10.14 4.30 -1.21
C ASN A 259 -8.78 4.07 -0.53
N TYR A 260 -8.55 2.86 -0.06
CA TYR A 260 -7.38 2.49 0.73
C TYR A 260 -6.03 2.80 0.02
N PRO A 261 -5.82 2.47 -1.28
CA PRO A 261 -4.63 2.89 -2.02
C PRO A 261 -4.40 4.40 -1.98
N GLN A 262 -5.46 5.20 -2.07
CA GLN A 262 -5.38 6.66 -2.02
C GLN A 262 -4.88 7.14 -0.65
N TRP A 263 -5.34 6.54 0.44
CA TRP A 263 -4.89 6.85 1.79
C TRP A 263 -3.43 6.43 2.03
N ILE A 264 -3.00 5.28 1.50
CA ILE A 264 -1.59 4.86 1.53
C ILE A 264 -0.71 5.89 0.78
N ALA A 265 -1.12 6.30 -0.42
CA ALA A 265 -0.38 7.29 -1.20
C ALA A 265 -0.32 8.65 -0.48
N PHE A 266 -1.41 9.11 0.10
CA PHE A 266 -1.46 10.33 0.90
C PHE A 266 -0.50 10.26 2.10
N THR A 267 -0.50 9.17 2.86
CA THR A 267 0.42 8.97 4.00
C THR A 267 1.88 9.02 3.55
N LYS A 268 2.23 8.35 2.45
CA LYS A 268 3.57 8.37 1.86
C LYS A 268 4.03 9.80 1.52
N TYR A 269 3.18 10.57 0.82
CA TYR A 269 3.55 11.93 0.41
C TYR A 269 3.50 12.93 1.56
N SER A 270 2.62 12.74 2.53
CA SER A 270 2.57 13.52 3.78
C SER A 270 3.86 13.33 4.59
N TYR A 271 4.30 12.09 4.78
CA TYR A 271 5.57 11.80 5.46
C TYR A 271 6.76 12.45 4.74
N SER A 272 6.84 12.30 3.41
CA SER A 272 7.91 12.90 2.60
C SER A 272 7.91 14.43 2.69
N GLN A 273 6.73 15.05 2.70
CA GLN A 273 6.60 16.51 2.80
C GLN A 273 6.94 17.00 4.20
N LEU A 274 6.50 16.31 5.23
CA LEU A 274 6.81 16.64 6.62
C LEU A 274 8.31 16.52 6.91
N LYS A 275 8.94 15.41 6.50
CA LYS A 275 10.39 15.20 6.62
C LYS A 275 11.15 16.34 5.97
N TRP A 276 10.79 16.72 4.74
CA TRP A 276 11.42 17.83 4.04
C TRP A 276 11.22 19.15 4.78
N ALA A 277 10.01 19.47 5.21
CA ALA A 277 9.69 20.75 5.84
C ALA A 277 10.41 20.95 7.19
N VAL A 278 10.52 19.87 7.97
CA VAL A 278 11.04 19.92 9.35
C VAL A 278 12.55 19.68 9.40
N MET A 279 13.07 18.77 8.58
CA MET A 279 14.47 18.33 8.68
C MET A 279 15.35 18.89 7.58
N GLU A 280 14.93 18.81 6.32
CA GLU A 280 15.79 19.11 5.17
C GLU A 280 15.79 20.62 4.82
N LYS A 281 14.62 21.26 4.79
CA LYS A 281 14.48 22.67 4.41
C LYS A 281 15.24 23.63 5.34
N PRO A 282 15.21 23.50 6.69
CA PRO A 282 16.01 24.36 7.56
C PRO A 282 17.51 24.22 7.29
N THR A 283 18.02 22.99 7.15
CA THR A 283 19.44 22.74 6.86
C THR A 283 19.89 23.36 5.55
N ILE A 284 19.08 23.23 4.47
CA ILE A 284 19.38 23.84 3.16
C ILE A 284 19.36 25.38 3.28
N ARG A 285 18.39 25.93 4.00
CA ARG A 285 18.31 27.37 4.24
C ARG A 285 19.54 27.88 4.97
N ASP A 286 19.93 27.20 6.05
CA ASP A 286 21.05 27.63 6.89
C ASP A 286 22.38 27.53 6.11
N ALA A 287 22.57 26.48 5.31
CA ALA A 287 23.70 26.34 4.42
C ALA A 287 23.76 27.48 3.35
N TYR A 288 22.60 27.81 2.77
CA TYR A 288 22.49 28.90 1.79
C TYR A 288 22.83 30.26 2.43
N VAL A 289 22.25 30.57 3.60
CA VAL A 289 22.50 31.82 4.30
C VAL A 289 23.99 31.96 4.68
N THR A 290 24.56 30.87 5.24
CA THR A 290 25.98 30.85 5.59
C THR A 290 26.86 31.04 4.37
N GLY A 291 26.57 30.34 3.26
CA GLY A 291 27.32 30.53 1.99
C GLY A 291 27.26 31.96 1.47
N LYS A 292 26.07 32.60 1.52
CA LYS A 292 25.93 34.01 1.12
C LYS A 292 26.72 34.98 2.00
N ILE A 293 26.72 34.76 3.30
CA ILE A 293 27.52 35.58 4.23
C ILE A 293 29.02 35.46 3.89
N TYR A 294 29.52 34.24 3.64
CA TYR A 294 30.91 34.04 3.25
C TYR A 294 31.25 34.68 1.90
N GLU A 295 30.37 34.59 0.88
CA GLU A 295 30.56 35.25 -0.41
C GLU A 295 30.68 36.78 -0.25
N GLU A 296 29.77 37.40 0.50
CA GLU A 296 29.77 38.86 0.76
C GLU A 296 31.00 39.29 1.59
N MET A 297 31.37 38.54 2.61
CA MET A 297 32.58 38.80 3.40
C MET A 297 33.85 38.77 2.51
N ASN A 298 33.98 37.73 1.69
CA ASN A 298 35.13 37.58 0.81
C ASN A 298 35.18 38.73 -0.22
N ALA A 299 34.06 39.22 -0.74
CA ALA A 299 33.98 40.35 -1.62
C ALA A 299 34.48 41.65 -0.94
N VAL A 300 34.03 41.88 0.30
CA VAL A 300 34.50 43.05 1.10
C VAL A 300 35.98 42.94 1.41
N PHE A 301 36.51 41.78 1.79
CA PHE A 301 37.95 41.62 2.01
C PHE A 301 38.78 41.87 0.73
N ALA A 302 38.34 41.37 -0.41
CA ALA A 302 39.00 41.63 -1.68
C ALA A 302 38.99 43.13 -2.06
N GLU A 303 37.89 43.84 -1.76
CA GLU A 303 37.80 45.30 -1.99
C GLU A 303 38.74 46.05 -1.06
N VAL A 304 38.84 45.66 0.21
CA VAL A 304 39.79 46.24 1.18
C VAL A 304 41.23 46.01 0.73
N ASP A 305 41.60 44.77 0.35
CA ASP A 305 42.95 44.43 -0.10
C ASP A 305 43.32 45.24 -1.36
N ASN A 306 42.44 45.33 -2.35
CA ASN A 306 42.67 46.17 -3.55
C ASN A 306 42.86 47.64 -3.19
N THR A 307 42.09 48.15 -2.25
CA THR A 307 42.23 49.55 -1.77
C THR A 307 43.58 49.76 -1.10
N PHE A 308 44.06 48.81 -0.29
CA PHE A 308 45.37 48.89 0.35
C PHE A 308 46.53 48.85 -0.70
N GLU A 309 46.40 48.01 -1.76
CA GLU A 309 47.39 47.95 -2.84
C GLU A 309 47.48 49.29 -3.66
N GLU A 310 46.38 50.02 -3.79
CA GLU A 310 46.38 51.34 -4.49
C GLU A 310 47.08 52.44 -3.69
N TYR A 311 47.22 52.25 -2.35
CA TYR A 311 47.86 53.27 -1.48
C TYR A 311 49.29 52.92 -1.04
N THR A 312 49.84 51.79 -1.45
CA THR A 312 51.22 51.35 -1.22
C THR A 312 52.02 51.33 -2.46
#